data_9e5ef9f1afb6a46bab0d01eb0913ba4e
#
_entry.id   9e5ef9f1afb6a46bab0d01eb0913ba4e
#
_cell.length_a   1.000
_cell.length_b   1.000
_cell.length_c   1.000
_cell.angle_alpha   90.00
_cell.angle_beta   90.00
_cell.angle_gamma   90.00
#
_symmetry.space_group_name_H-M   'P 1'
#
loop_
_entity.id
_entity.type
_entity.pdbx_description
1 polymer ?
#
loop_
_entity_poly.entity_id
_entity_poly.type
_entity_poly.pdbx_seq_one_letter_code
_entity_poly.pdbx_strand_id
1 'polypeptide(L)'
;IRESLKNTEIPYIRLQRETSDIALNKDTIQENHSDVILCSDATECADFLSSTDGNILLTTGSKDLATYSQKEALKDRLFVRVLPGLESISLCEQNGICGKQIIAMQGPFSLEMNRALIRQFHIRYLVTKESGRTGGFLEKIKAAGAEGITACVIGNPEKQNSGDTFT
;
A
#
# COMPACT_ATOMS: atom_id res chain seq x y z
N ILE A 1 -1.10 24.24 2.32
CA ILE A 1 -2.18 24.47 3.32
C ILE A 1 -1.57 24.87 4.68
N ARG A 2 -0.52 24.21 5.20
CA ARG A 2 0.11 24.57 6.49
C ARG A 2 0.69 25.99 6.50
N GLU A 3 1.35 26.41 5.43
CA GLU A 3 1.93 27.75 5.31
C GLU A 3 0.86 28.82 5.14
N SER A 4 -0.21 28.53 4.40
CA SER A 4 -1.32 29.46 4.18
C SER A 4 -2.11 29.77 5.45
N LEU A 5 -2.10 28.86 6.44
CA LEU A 5 -2.84 29.01 7.70
C LEU A 5 -2.04 29.70 8.81
N LYS A 6 -0.70 29.81 8.65
CA LYS A 6 0.15 30.46 9.66
C LYS A 6 -0.13 31.95 9.86
N ASN A 7 -0.74 32.60 8.88
CA ASN A 7 -1.02 34.04 8.88
C ASN A 7 -2.51 34.37 9.06
N THR A 8 -3.32 33.39 9.45
CA THR A 8 -4.74 33.60 9.73
C THR A 8 -5.00 33.31 11.21
N GLU A 9 -5.78 34.20 11.87
CA GLU A 9 -6.23 34.00 13.26
C GLU A 9 -7.29 32.89 13.40
N ILE A 10 -7.48 32.07 12.39
CA ILE A 10 -8.46 30.98 12.38
C ILE A 10 -7.86 29.79 13.10
N PRO A 11 -8.41 29.37 14.25
CA PRO A 11 -7.96 28.16 14.91
C PRO A 11 -8.22 26.94 14.02
N TYR A 12 -7.22 26.12 13.79
CA TYR A 12 -7.38 24.87 13.06
C TYR A 12 -7.02 23.67 13.94
N ILE A 13 -7.82 22.62 13.85
CA ILE A 13 -7.54 21.35 14.51
C ILE A 13 -7.06 20.39 13.45
N ARG A 14 -5.85 19.88 13.61
CA ARG A 14 -5.36 18.77 12.82
C ARG A 14 -5.83 17.46 13.46
N LEU A 15 -6.78 16.80 12.84
CA LEU A 15 -7.09 15.41 13.18
C LEU A 15 -5.96 14.52 12.62
N GLN A 16 -5.07 14.09 13.50
CA GLN A 16 -4.19 12.97 13.18
C GLN A 16 -5.02 11.69 13.33
N ARG A 17 -5.03 10.87 12.28
CA ARG A 17 -5.46 9.49 12.47
C ARG A 17 -4.53 8.87 13.51
N GLU A 18 -5.12 8.26 14.54
CA GLU A 18 -4.33 7.40 15.42
C GLU A 18 -3.65 6.36 14.52
N THR A 19 -2.36 6.54 14.31
CA THR A 19 -1.52 5.45 13.90
C THR A 19 -1.52 4.52 15.10
N SER A 20 -2.40 3.53 15.09
CA SER A 20 -2.29 2.47 16.07
C SER A 20 -0.83 2.01 16.02
N ASP A 21 -0.17 1.95 17.18
CA ASP A 21 1.12 1.31 17.40
C ASP A 21 1.04 -0.21 17.15
N ILE A 22 0.45 -0.59 16.03
CA ILE A 22 0.78 -1.83 15.38
C ILE A 22 2.11 -1.53 14.69
N ALA A 23 3.11 -1.24 15.54
CA ALA A 23 4.48 -1.46 15.16
C ALA A 23 4.48 -2.86 14.54
N LEU A 24 5.09 -3.00 13.38
CA LEU A 24 5.47 -4.30 12.85
C LEU A 24 6.30 -5.00 13.92
N ASN A 25 5.61 -5.51 14.92
CA ASN A 25 6.24 -6.29 15.96
C ASN A 25 6.74 -7.54 15.24
N LYS A 26 8.00 -7.85 15.37
CA LYS A 26 8.58 -9.08 14.80
C LYS A 26 7.69 -10.29 15.11
N ASP A 27 7.01 -10.25 16.26
CA ASP A 27 6.08 -11.27 16.69
C ASP A 27 4.84 -11.38 15.78
N THR A 28 4.27 -10.27 15.34
CA THR A 28 3.09 -10.27 14.43
C THR A 28 3.45 -10.78 13.02
N ILE A 29 4.68 -10.56 12.58
CA ILE A 29 5.19 -11.07 11.28
C ILE A 29 5.46 -12.57 11.41
N GLN A 30 6.08 -13.03 12.49
CA GLN A 30 6.41 -14.44 12.72
C GLN A 30 5.16 -15.31 12.92
N GLU A 31 4.13 -14.81 13.60
CA GLU A 31 2.87 -15.52 13.81
C GLU A 31 2.07 -15.77 12.52
N ASN A 32 2.24 -14.92 11.50
CA ASN A 32 1.45 -15.01 10.28
C ASN A 32 2.12 -15.74 9.11
N HIS A 33 3.31 -16.32 9.30
CA HIS A 33 4.05 -17.09 8.28
C HIS A 33 4.21 -16.39 6.92
N SER A 34 4.12 -15.05 6.88
CA SER A 34 4.29 -14.29 5.64
C SER A 34 5.71 -13.77 5.52
N ASP A 35 6.30 -13.92 4.34
CA ASP A 35 7.52 -13.20 4.00
C ASP A 35 7.16 -11.71 3.86
N VAL A 36 7.73 -10.89 4.73
CA VAL A 36 7.50 -9.44 4.73
C VAL A 36 8.78 -8.72 4.36
N ILE A 37 8.69 -7.89 3.32
CA ILE A 37 9.77 -7.01 2.89
C ILE A 37 9.37 -5.58 3.23
N LEU A 38 10.23 -4.90 3.97
CA LEU A 38 10.05 -3.49 4.35
C LEU A 38 10.76 -2.61 3.32
N CYS A 39 10.03 -1.65 2.76
CA CYS A 39 10.55 -0.64 1.85
C CYS A 39 10.39 0.74 2.48
N SER A 40 11.37 1.60 2.32
CA SER A 40 11.32 2.98 2.82
C SER A 40 10.29 3.81 2.06
N ASP A 41 10.16 3.57 0.75
CA ASP A 41 9.24 4.27 -0.14
C ASP A 41 8.79 3.39 -1.33
N ALA A 42 7.96 3.98 -2.19
CA ALA A 42 7.45 3.31 -3.38
C ALA A 42 8.53 3.02 -4.43
N THR A 43 9.59 3.83 -4.48
CA THR A 43 10.67 3.68 -5.44
C THR A 43 11.51 2.45 -5.11
N GLU A 44 11.92 2.31 -3.86
CA GLU A 44 12.65 1.13 -3.38
C GLU A 44 11.82 -0.16 -3.60
N CYS A 45 10.52 -0.10 -3.30
CA CYS A 45 9.62 -1.22 -3.54
C CYS A 45 9.53 -1.59 -5.02
N ALA A 46 9.41 -0.61 -5.92
CA ALA A 46 9.35 -0.84 -7.36
C ALA A 46 10.68 -1.38 -7.91
N ASP A 47 11.82 -0.91 -7.39
CA ASP A 47 13.14 -1.42 -7.77
C ASP A 47 13.32 -2.88 -7.36
N PHE A 48 12.94 -3.23 -6.13
CA PHE A 48 12.93 -4.62 -5.66
C PHE A 48 12.06 -5.50 -6.56
N LEU A 49 10.81 -5.10 -6.81
CA LEU A 49 9.86 -5.87 -7.61
C LEU A 49 10.30 -6.04 -9.07
N SER A 50 11.09 -5.10 -9.60
CA SER A 50 11.62 -5.18 -10.97
C SER A 50 12.61 -6.33 -11.16
N SER A 51 13.21 -6.83 -10.08
CA SER A 51 14.11 -7.99 -10.09
C SER A 51 13.43 -9.33 -9.82
N THR A 52 12.09 -9.34 -9.72
CA THR A 52 11.29 -10.50 -9.38
C THR A 52 10.35 -10.91 -10.49
N ASP A 53 9.72 -12.08 -10.36
CA ASP A 53 8.72 -12.61 -11.29
C ASP A 53 7.37 -12.83 -10.60
N GLY A 54 6.28 -12.82 -11.37
CA GLY A 54 4.92 -13.06 -10.90
C GLY A 54 4.09 -11.79 -10.71
N ASN A 55 2.78 -11.96 -10.55
CA ASN A 55 1.84 -10.85 -10.50
C ASN A 55 1.90 -10.10 -9.16
N ILE A 56 1.61 -8.81 -9.23
CA ILE A 56 1.74 -7.86 -8.13
C ILE A 56 0.38 -7.21 -7.88
N LEU A 57 -0.11 -7.26 -6.64
CA LEU A 57 -1.30 -6.53 -6.20
C LEU A 57 -0.89 -5.24 -5.48
N LEU A 58 -1.09 -4.10 -6.14
CA LEU A 58 -0.90 -2.79 -5.53
C LEU A 58 -2.16 -2.38 -4.75
N THR A 59 -2.03 -2.17 -3.46
CA THR A 59 -3.12 -1.70 -2.58
C THR A 59 -2.83 -0.32 -1.98
N THR A 60 -1.92 0.42 -2.59
CA THR A 60 -1.47 1.75 -2.16
C THR A 60 -2.32 2.89 -2.73
N GLY A 61 -3.31 2.56 -3.57
CA GLY A 61 -4.12 3.55 -4.29
C GLY A 61 -3.44 4.04 -5.59
N SER A 62 -4.03 5.06 -6.21
CA SER A 62 -3.59 5.55 -7.52
C SER A 62 -2.45 6.58 -7.50
N LYS A 63 -2.14 7.16 -6.34
CA LYS A 63 -1.20 8.29 -6.25
C LYS A 63 0.25 7.93 -6.58
N ASP A 64 0.70 6.74 -6.18
CA ASP A 64 2.08 6.28 -6.41
C ASP A 64 2.19 5.36 -7.64
N LEU A 65 1.12 5.25 -8.42
CA LEU A 65 1.02 4.29 -9.53
C LEU A 65 2.09 4.50 -10.59
N ALA A 66 2.42 5.77 -10.92
CA ALA A 66 3.44 6.10 -11.89
C ALA A 66 4.81 5.50 -11.57
N THR A 67 5.18 5.45 -10.27
CA THR A 67 6.44 4.87 -9.82
C THR A 67 6.61 3.41 -10.23
N TYR A 68 5.52 2.65 -10.25
CA TYR A 68 5.51 1.24 -10.66
C TYR A 68 5.32 1.08 -12.16
N SER A 69 4.37 1.81 -12.75
CA SER A 69 3.99 1.64 -14.16
C SER A 69 5.05 2.12 -15.15
N GLN A 70 5.93 3.03 -14.75
CA GLN A 70 7.07 3.46 -15.56
C GLN A 70 8.18 2.39 -15.66
N LYS A 71 8.16 1.38 -14.80
CA LYS A 71 9.08 0.24 -14.88
C LYS A 71 8.55 -0.77 -15.88
N GLU A 72 9.21 -0.94 -17.02
CA GLU A 72 8.79 -1.87 -18.09
C GLU A 72 8.61 -3.29 -17.59
N ALA A 73 9.48 -3.75 -16.69
CA ALA A 73 9.40 -5.08 -16.08
C ALA A 73 8.14 -5.32 -15.23
N LEU A 74 7.41 -4.27 -14.85
CA LEU A 74 6.25 -4.39 -13.97
C LEU A 74 4.91 -4.25 -14.68
N LYS A 75 4.84 -3.54 -15.80
CA LYS A 75 3.59 -3.12 -16.45
C LYS A 75 2.54 -4.23 -16.61
N ASP A 76 2.94 -5.37 -17.17
CA ASP A 76 2.03 -6.48 -17.47
C ASP A 76 1.66 -7.31 -16.23
N ARG A 77 2.36 -7.07 -15.13
CA ARG A 77 2.25 -7.83 -13.88
C ARG A 77 1.44 -7.11 -12.81
N LEU A 78 1.13 -5.83 -13.02
CA LEU A 78 0.42 -4.99 -12.06
C LEU A 78 -1.09 -5.26 -12.08
N PHE A 79 -1.64 -5.52 -10.91
CA PHE A 79 -3.06 -5.46 -10.59
C PHE A 79 -3.25 -4.39 -9.55
N VAL A 80 -4.07 -3.40 -9.82
CA VAL A 80 -4.13 -2.17 -9.02
C VAL A 80 -5.51 -2.03 -8.38
N ARG A 81 -5.54 -2.04 -7.05
CA ARG A 81 -6.78 -1.83 -6.31
C ARG A 81 -6.94 -0.35 -5.97
N VAL A 82 -7.99 0.26 -6.51
CA VAL A 82 -8.33 1.68 -6.37
C VAL A 82 -9.77 1.87 -5.93
N LEU A 83 -10.11 3.09 -5.51
CA LEU A 83 -11.50 3.45 -5.25
C LEU A 83 -12.30 3.47 -6.58
N PRO A 84 -13.60 3.12 -6.55
CA PRO A 84 -14.45 3.04 -7.72
C PRO A 84 -14.93 4.44 -8.16
N GLY A 85 -13.98 5.35 -8.42
CA GLY A 85 -14.24 6.72 -8.87
C GLY A 85 -13.55 7.01 -10.20
N LEU A 86 -14.14 7.89 -11.01
CA LEU A 86 -13.60 8.27 -12.33
C LEU A 86 -12.15 8.75 -12.25
N GLU A 87 -11.82 9.55 -11.25
CA GLU A 87 -10.45 10.05 -11.04
C GLU A 87 -9.44 8.90 -10.88
N SER A 88 -9.75 7.94 -10.02
CA SER A 88 -8.87 6.79 -9.78
C SER A 88 -8.70 5.91 -10.99
N ILE A 89 -9.79 5.67 -11.73
CA ILE A 89 -9.78 4.85 -12.95
C ILE A 89 -9.02 5.58 -14.06
N SER A 90 -9.26 6.88 -14.25
CA SER A 90 -8.55 7.69 -15.24
C SER A 90 -7.04 7.74 -14.96
N LEU A 91 -6.63 7.84 -13.68
CA LEU A 91 -5.22 7.77 -13.31
C LEU A 91 -4.60 6.40 -13.66
N CYS A 92 -5.34 5.31 -13.50
CA CYS A 92 -4.88 4.00 -13.93
C CYS A 92 -4.63 3.98 -15.44
N GLU A 93 -5.62 4.40 -16.24
CA GLU A 93 -5.52 4.42 -17.70
C GLU A 93 -4.39 5.32 -18.21
N GLN A 94 -4.22 6.52 -17.63
CA GLN A 94 -3.12 7.44 -17.95
C GLN A 94 -1.74 6.82 -17.67
N ASN A 95 -1.66 5.88 -16.74
CA ASN A 95 -0.45 5.13 -16.42
C ASN A 95 -0.34 3.80 -17.17
N GLY A 96 -1.17 3.57 -18.17
CA GLY A 96 -1.14 2.36 -19.00
C GLY A 96 -1.68 1.10 -18.33
N ILE A 97 -2.37 1.24 -17.18
CA ILE A 97 -3.06 0.15 -16.49
C ILE A 97 -4.51 0.14 -16.96
N CYS A 98 -4.96 -0.98 -17.51
CA CYS A 98 -6.30 -1.05 -18.10
C CYS A 98 -6.96 -2.42 -17.93
N GLY A 99 -8.24 -2.48 -18.20
CA GLY A 99 -9.03 -3.70 -18.22
C GLY A 99 -8.94 -4.48 -16.90
N LYS A 100 -8.59 -5.76 -16.98
CA LYS A 100 -8.51 -6.68 -15.83
C LYS A 100 -7.47 -6.30 -14.78
N GLN A 101 -6.56 -5.40 -15.10
CA GLN A 101 -5.55 -4.91 -14.17
C GLN A 101 -6.14 -3.91 -13.14
N ILE A 102 -7.29 -3.32 -13.42
CA ILE A 102 -7.96 -2.36 -12.54
C ILE A 102 -8.99 -3.10 -11.68
N ILE A 103 -8.80 -3.05 -10.36
CA ILE A 103 -9.71 -3.59 -9.36
C ILE A 103 -10.34 -2.40 -8.63
N ALA A 104 -11.45 -1.88 -9.16
CA ALA A 104 -12.15 -0.72 -8.62
C ALA A 104 -13.13 -1.16 -7.53
N MET A 105 -12.71 -1.11 -6.27
CA MET A 105 -13.51 -1.55 -5.13
C MET A 105 -13.30 -0.65 -3.91
N GLN A 106 -14.37 -0.47 -3.13
CA GLN A 106 -14.31 0.25 -1.87
C GLN A 106 -14.18 -0.70 -0.69
N GLY A 107 -13.18 -0.43 0.17
CA GLY A 107 -13.01 -1.14 1.44
C GLY A 107 -14.05 -0.75 2.51
N PRO A 108 -13.96 -1.35 3.71
CA PRO A 108 -12.90 -2.23 4.17
C PRO A 108 -12.95 -3.63 3.54
N PHE A 109 -11.79 -4.30 3.46
CA PHE A 109 -11.68 -5.63 2.86
C PHE A 109 -11.40 -6.67 3.95
N SER A 110 -12.20 -7.73 3.96
CA SER A 110 -11.98 -8.87 4.86
C SER A 110 -10.73 -9.67 4.46
N LEU A 111 -10.32 -10.55 5.35
CA LEU A 111 -9.27 -11.54 5.08
C LEU A 111 -9.63 -12.39 3.84
N GLU A 112 -10.86 -12.88 3.77
CA GLU A 112 -11.35 -13.74 2.70
C GLU A 112 -11.33 -13.01 1.35
N MET A 113 -11.74 -11.73 1.32
CA MET A 113 -11.71 -10.95 0.08
C MET A 113 -10.27 -10.73 -0.41
N ASN A 114 -9.34 -10.41 0.49
CA ASN A 114 -7.93 -10.28 0.11
C ASN A 114 -7.38 -11.62 -0.42
N ARG A 115 -7.68 -12.73 0.22
CA ARG A 115 -7.29 -14.08 -0.25
C ARG A 115 -7.90 -14.41 -1.61
N ALA A 116 -9.18 -14.08 -1.82
CA ALA A 116 -9.86 -14.31 -3.10
C ALA A 116 -9.18 -13.55 -4.25
N LEU A 117 -8.81 -12.29 -4.04
CA LEU A 117 -8.08 -11.50 -5.03
C LEU A 117 -6.69 -12.08 -5.31
N ILE A 118 -5.95 -12.48 -4.28
CA ILE A 118 -4.63 -13.11 -4.41
C ILE A 118 -4.71 -14.35 -5.30
N ARG A 119 -5.67 -15.22 -5.05
CA ARG A 119 -5.88 -16.45 -5.83
C ARG A 119 -6.35 -16.16 -7.24
N GLN A 120 -7.36 -15.29 -7.40
CA GLN A 120 -7.99 -14.97 -8.68
C GLN A 120 -6.98 -14.44 -9.70
N PHE A 121 -6.06 -13.60 -9.25
CA PHE A 121 -5.08 -12.95 -10.11
C PHE A 121 -3.68 -13.57 -10.03
N HIS A 122 -3.54 -14.73 -9.38
CA HIS A 122 -2.26 -15.43 -9.20
C HIS A 122 -1.16 -14.51 -8.66
N ILE A 123 -1.49 -13.73 -7.62
CA ILE A 123 -0.61 -12.75 -7.02
C ILE A 123 0.56 -13.44 -6.30
N ARG A 124 1.76 -12.92 -6.50
CA ARG A 124 2.98 -13.35 -5.79
C ARG A 124 3.48 -12.28 -4.82
N TYR A 125 3.17 -11.03 -5.08
CA TYR A 125 3.56 -9.89 -4.25
C TYR A 125 2.37 -9.00 -3.97
N LEU A 126 2.13 -8.70 -2.69
CA LEU A 126 1.11 -7.75 -2.26
C LEU A 126 1.82 -6.51 -1.72
N VAL A 127 1.58 -5.34 -2.32
CA VAL A 127 2.15 -4.07 -1.87
C VAL A 127 1.12 -3.31 -1.06
N THR A 128 1.49 -2.90 0.14
CA THR A 128 0.64 -2.11 1.03
C THR A 128 1.44 -1.03 1.75
N LYS A 129 0.77 0.04 2.17
CA LYS A 129 1.35 1.01 3.11
C LYS A 129 1.09 0.57 4.54
N GLU A 130 2.04 0.86 5.44
CA GLU A 130 1.78 0.78 6.86
C GLU A 130 0.64 1.75 7.20
N SER A 131 -0.55 1.21 7.40
CA SER A 131 -1.75 1.97 7.72
C SER A 131 -2.38 1.41 8.98
N GLY A 132 -2.96 2.28 9.80
CA GLY A 132 -3.67 1.85 11.01
C GLY A 132 -4.85 0.90 10.73
N ARG A 133 -5.58 0.52 11.76
CA ARG A 133 -6.72 -0.43 11.70
C ARG A 133 -7.71 -0.12 10.57
N THR A 134 -7.98 1.17 10.31
CA THR A 134 -8.90 1.62 9.26
C THR A 134 -8.43 1.31 7.84
N GLY A 135 -7.15 1.03 7.62
CA GLY A 135 -6.59 0.69 6.30
C GLY A 135 -6.60 -0.79 5.97
N GLY A 136 -7.07 -1.65 6.88
CA GLY A 136 -7.10 -3.11 6.69
C GLY A 136 -5.70 -3.71 6.51
N PHE A 137 -4.70 -3.16 7.18
CA PHE A 137 -3.31 -3.61 7.08
C PHE A 137 -3.14 -5.06 7.53
N LEU A 138 -3.68 -5.40 8.72
CA LEU A 138 -3.56 -6.75 9.29
C LEU A 138 -4.22 -7.81 8.41
N GLU A 139 -5.39 -7.53 7.85
CA GLU A 139 -6.12 -8.43 6.97
C GLU A 139 -5.32 -8.75 5.71
N LYS A 140 -4.56 -7.76 5.19
CA LYS A 140 -3.68 -7.95 4.05
C LYS A 140 -2.48 -8.83 4.38
N ILE A 141 -1.79 -8.56 5.50
CA ILE A 141 -0.64 -9.37 5.95
C ILE A 141 -1.07 -10.80 6.23
N LYS A 142 -2.18 -11.00 6.95
CA LYS A 142 -2.74 -12.33 7.20
C LYS A 142 -3.12 -13.05 5.91
N ALA A 143 -3.69 -12.34 4.93
CA ALA A 143 -4.03 -12.92 3.64
C ALA A 143 -2.78 -13.36 2.87
N ALA A 144 -1.73 -12.54 2.86
CA ALA A 144 -0.46 -12.86 2.24
C ALA A 144 0.16 -14.13 2.85
N GLY A 145 0.21 -14.22 4.18
CA GLY A 145 0.71 -15.39 4.89
C GLY A 145 -0.11 -16.65 4.61
N ALA A 146 -1.44 -16.55 4.65
CA ALA A 146 -2.33 -17.67 4.37
C ALA A 146 -2.22 -18.20 2.94
N GLU A 147 -1.87 -17.37 1.98
CA GLU A 147 -1.67 -17.75 0.58
C GLU A 147 -0.20 -18.00 0.21
N GLY A 148 0.74 -17.86 1.16
CA GLY A 148 2.17 -18.12 0.96
C GLY A 148 2.83 -17.17 -0.03
N ILE A 149 2.41 -15.90 -0.05
CA ILE A 149 2.96 -14.85 -0.92
C ILE A 149 3.74 -13.81 -0.10
N THR A 150 4.59 -13.05 -0.76
CA THR A 150 5.37 -11.99 -0.12
C THR A 150 4.57 -10.69 0.00
N ALA A 151 4.59 -10.07 1.19
CA ALA A 151 4.03 -8.74 1.43
C ALA A 151 5.14 -7.69 1.42
N CYS A 152 5.06 -6.71 0.51
CA CYS A 152 5.93 -5.55 0.49
C CYS A 152 5.24 -4.40 1.23
N VAL A 153 5.81 -3.95 2.32
CA VAL A 153 5.24 -2.91 3.19
C VAL A 153 6.04 -1.63 3.04
N ILE A 154 5.37 -0.58 2.58
CA ILE A 154 5.96 0.75 2.50
C ILE A 154 5.77 1.44 3.84
N GLY A 155 6.87 1.85 4.46
CA GLY A 155 6.89 2.57 5.73
C GLY A 155 6.16 3.91 5.66
N ASN A 156 5.72 4.40 6.81
CA ASN A 156 5.10 5.71 6.92
C ASN A 156 6.19 6.77 7.12
N PRO A 157 6.42 7.69 6.17
CA PRO A 157 7.45 8.74 6.29
C PRO A 157 7.24 9.68 7.49
N GLU A 158 6.02 9.74 8.04
CA GLU A 158 5.74 10.55 9.25
C GLU A 158 6.36 9.94 10.52
N LYS A 159 6.67 8.65 10.57
CA LYS A 159 7.34 8.00 11.72
C LYS A 159 8.86 8.24 11.74
N GLN A 160 9.48 8.52 10.61
CA GLN A 160 10.93 8.77 10.55
C GLN A 160 11.34 10.13 11.13
N ASN A 161 10.39 11.09 11.23
CA ASN A 161 10.65 12.44 11.76
C ASN A 161 10.35 12.61 13.25
N SER A 162 9.97 11.57 13.98
CA SER A 162 9.69 11.64 15.43
C SER A 162 10.86 11.21 16.30
N GLY A 163 12.04 10.96 15.71
CA GLY A 163 13.25 10.50 16.38
C GLY A 163 14.23 11.59 16.84
N ASP A 164 14.04 12.85 16.45
CA ASP A 164 14.91 13.94 16.85
C ASP A 164 14.11 15.06 17.49
N THR A 165 14.05 15.07 18.80
CA THR A 165 14.22 16.24 19.66
C THR A 165 13.86 15.89 21.10
N PHE A 166 14.85 15.65 21.92
CA PHE A 166 14.91 16.16 23.29
C PHE A 166 16.37 16.14 23.78
N THR A 167 16.99 17.26 23.61
CA THR A 167 18.00 17.75 24.54
C THR A 167 17.41 18.92 25.27
#